data_6c961d59b3dbdeb6dba4e41b003206e1
#
_entry.id   6c961d59b3dbdeb6dba4e41b003206e1
#
_cell.length_a   1.000
_cell.length_b   1.000
_cell.length_c   1.000
_cell.angle_alpha   90.00
_cell.angle_beta   90.00
_cell.angle_gamma   90.00
#
_symmetry.space_group_name_H-M   'P 1'
#
loop_
_entity.id
_entity.type
_entity.pdbx_description
1 polymer ?
#
loop_
_entity_poly.entity_id
_entity_poly.type
_entity_poly.pdbx_seq_one_letter_code
_entity_poly.pdbx_strand_id
1 'polypeptide(L)' 'MSQEPYRLKVVKLDSGEIEIAGNRAALKDLADVCRGLSELSDEEAGAAANHYHVADYMNNAEEGSLELIISLQPGVVSE' A
#
# COMPACT_ATOMS: atom_id res chain seq x y z
N MET A 1 12.60 -2.50 -24.86
CA MET A 1 12.95 -2.12 -23.63
C MET A 1 11.95 -2.55 -22.63
N SER A 2 12.35 -3.07 -21.58
CA SER A 2 11.41 -3.57 -20.66
C SER A 2 11.03 -2.47 -19.72
N GLN A 3 9.81 -2.53 -19.21
CA GLN A 3 9.37 -1.63 -18.29
C GLN A 3 9.69 -2.11 -16.94
N GLU A 4 10.08 -1.24 -16.08
CA GLU A 4 10.30 -1.60 -14.70
C GLU A 4 8.99 -1.93 -14.08
N PRO A 5 8.88 -2.99 -13.35
CA PRO A 5 7.62 -3.28 -12.66
C PRO A 5 7.40 -2.23 -11.58
N TYR A 6 6.14 -1.98 -11.30
CA TYR A 6 5.80 -1.05 -10.25
C TYR A 6 5.75 -1.82 -8.95
N ARG A 7 6.90 -2.17 -8.44
CA ARG A 7 6.97 -2.99 -7.25
C ARG A 7 7.65 -2.23 -6.13
N LEU A 8 7.07 -2.36 -4.97
CA LEU A 8 7.62 -1.79 -3.77
C LEU A 8 8.49 -2.81 -3.05
N LYS A 9 9.39 -2.32 -2.24
CA LYS A 9 10.19 -3.18 -1.39
C LYS A 9 9.86 -2.76 0.03
N VAL A 10 9.42 -3.69 0.85
CA VAL A 10 9.03 -3.42 2.22
C VAL A 10 9.92 -4.25 3.12
N VAL A 11 10.75 -3.60 3.90
CA VAL A 11 11.74 -4.31 4.71
C VAL A 11 11.78 -3.73 6.11
N LYS A 12 12.22 -4.54 7.05
CA LYS A 12 12.46 -4.08 8.39
C LYS A 12 13.94 -3.81 8.53
N LEU A 13 14.28 -2.65 9.00
CA LEU A 13 15.66 -2.26 9.19
C LEU A 13 16.17 -2.72 10.56
N ASP A 14 17.48 -2.75 10.71
CA ASP A 14 18.07 -3.15 11.98
C ASP A 14 17.61 -2.28 13.13
N SER A 15 17.29 -1.03 12.85
CA SER A 15 16.79 -0.12 13.88
C SER A 15 15.39 -0.47 14.36
N GLY A 16 14.72 -1.38 13.67
CA GLY A 16 13.32 -1.68 13.96
C GLY A 16 12.35 -0.92 13.09
N GLU A 17 12.85 0.03 12.31
CA GLU A 17 11.98 0.80 11.43
C GLU A 17 11.61 -0.03 10.22
N ILE A 18 10.45 0.28 9.64
CA ILE A 18 10.00 -0.36 8.41
C ILE A 18 10.22 0.64 7.29
N GLU A 19 10.88 0.19 6.24
CA GLU A 19 11.11 1.04 5.08
C GLU A 19 10.27 0.54 3.92
N ILE A 20 9.61 1.47 3.25
CA ILE A 20 8.91 1.19 2.00
C ILE A 20 9.67 1.94 0.94
N ALA A 21 10.25 1.22 0.00
CA ALA A 21 11.07 1.83 -1.05
C ALA A 21 10.52 1.45 -2.40
N GLY A 22 10.77 2.28 -3.38
CA GLY A 22 10.36 1.99 -4.74
C GLY A 22 10.88 3.05 -5.67
N ASN A 23 10.81 2.79 -6.97
CA ASN A 23 11.17 3.81 -7.93
C ASN A 23 10.05 4.84 -7.99
N ARG A 24 10.23 5.86 -8.81
CA ARG A 24 9.25 6.95 -8.89
C ARG A 24 7.88 6.42 -9.27
N ALA A 25 7.83 5.49 -10.23
CA ALA A 25 6.56 4.94 -10.69
C ALA A 25 5.87 4.15 -9.59
N ALA A 26 6.63 3.37 -8.83
CA ALA A 26 6.04 2.59 -7.74
C ALA A 26 5.51 3.50 -6.65
N LEU A 27 6.23 4.57 -6.34
CA LEU A 27 5.77 5.48 -5.30
C LEU A 27 4.56 6.29 -5.75
N LYS A 28 4.49 6.64 -7.04
CA LYS A 28 3.30 7.31 -7.56
C LYS A 28 2.10 6.38 -7.50
N ASP A 29 2.31 5.11 -7.81
CA ASP A 29 1.23 4.14 -7.74
C ASP A 29 0.74 3.99 -6.32
N LEU A 30 1.65 3.96 -5.36
CA LEU A 30 1.26 3.89 -3.96
C LEU A 30 0.48 5.14 -3.54
N ALA A 31 0.89 6.30 -4.03
CA ALA A 31 0.18 7.52 -3.73
C ALA A 31 -1.24 7.47 -4.28
N ASP A 32 -1.41 6.93 -5.48
CA ASP A 32 -2.73 6.80 -6.08
C ASP A 32 -3.60 5.84 -5.27
N VAL A 33 -3.02 4.74 -4.77
CA VAL A 33 -3.75 3.81 -3.91
C VAL A 33 -4.21 4.52 -2.65
N CYS A 34 -3.33 5.28 -2.02
CA CYS A 34 -3.69 5.99 -0.79
C CYS A 34 -4.77 7.02 -1.06
N ARG A 35 -4.66 7.73 -2.18
CA ARG A 35 -5.67 8.72 -2.54
C ARG A 35 -7.02 8.04 -2.77
N GLY A 36 -7.00 6.93 -3.52
CA GLY A 36 -8.24 6.21 -3.79
C GLY A 36 -8.91 5.73 -2.52
N LEU A 37 -8.12 5.22 -1.57
CA LEU A 37 -8.69 4.79 -0.31
C LEU A 37 -9.27 5.96 0.46
N SER A 38 -8.59 7.10 0.41
CA SER A 38 -9.03 8.26 1.18
C SER A 38 -10.33 8.84 0.65
N GLU A 39 -10.68 8.50 -0.59
CA GLU A 39 -11.87 9.05 -1.23
C GLU A 39 -13.04 8.10 -1.21
N LEU A 40 -12.92 6.97 -0.55
CA LEU A 40 -14.05 6.05 -0.43
C LEU A 40 -15.16 6.68 0.39
N SER A 41 -16.39 6.36 0.04
CA SER A 41 -17.52 6.83 0.82
C SER A 41 -17.55 6.12 2.16
N ASP A 42 -18.35 6.65 3.07
CA ASP A 42 -18.49 6.00 4.39
C ASP A 42 -18.98 4.58 4.24
N GLU A 43 -19.88 4.35 3.31
CA GLU A 43 -20.38 3.01 3.08
C GLU A 43 -19.28 2.09 2.58
N GLU A 44 -18.46 2.58 1.65
CA GLU A 44 -17.36 1.79 1.11
C GLU A 44 -16.28 1.56 2.16
N ALA A 45 -16.08 2.53 3.04
CA ALA A 45 -15.06 2.41 4.07
C ALA A 45 -15.38 1.28 5.04
N GLY A 46 -16.66 0.97 5.20
CA GLY A 46 -17.07 -0.14 6.05
C GLY A 46 -17.14 -1.47 5.34
N ALA A 47 -16.81 -1.51 4.05
CA ALA A 47 -16.91 -2.73 3.29
C ALA A 47 -15.57 -3.42 3.19
N ALA A 48 -15.58 -4.63 2.67
CA ALA A 48 -14.36 -5.41 2.54
C ALA A 48 -13.39 -4.80 1.56
N ALA A 49 -13.83 -3.90 0.70
CA ALA A 49 -12.97 -3.31 -0.33
C ALA A 49 -12.17 -2.11 0.17
N ASN A 50 -12.14 -1.87 1.45
CA ASN A 50 -11.51 -0.67 1.99
C ASN A 50 -10.02 -0.80 2.22
N HIS A 51 -9.36 -1.78 1.61
CA HIS A 51 -7.95 -2.01 1.87
C HIS A 51 -7.24 -2.48 0.62
N TYR A 52 -5.92 -2.42 0.68
CA TYR A 52 -5.07 -2.78 -0.44
C TYR A 52 -3.90 -3.58 0.12
N HIS A 53 -3.61 -4.72 -0.49
CA HIS A 53 -2.51 -5.57 -0.07
C HIS A 53 -1.26 -5.29 -0.89
N VAL A 54 -0.13 -5.15 -0.21
CA VAL A 54 1.17 -5.04 -0.87
C VAL A 54 1.97 -6.26 -0.43
N ALA A 55 2.23 -7.14 -1.36
CA ALA A 55 2.96 -8.37 -1.05
C ALA A 55 3.48 -8.97 -2.34
N ASP A 56 4.47 -9.84 -2.24
CA ASP A 56 5.04 -10.42 -3.45
C ASP A 56 4.03 -11.30 -4.17
N TYR A 57 3.14 -11.97 -3.45
CA TYR A 57 2.15 -12.81 -4.11
C TYR A 57 1.09 -11.99 -4.84
N MET A 58 1.00 -10.70 -4.54
CA MET A 58 0.11 -9.79 -5.27
C MET A 58 0.83 -9.16 -6.45
N ASN A 59 2.10 -9.51 -6.64
CA ASN A 59 2.90 -9.01 -7.74
C ASN A 59 3.10 -7.50 -7.72
N ASN A 60 3.00 -6.89 -6.55
CA ASN A 60 3.21 -5.46 -6.39
C ASN A 60 4.31 -5.15 -5.38
N ALA A 61 5.01 -6.16 -4.91
CA ALA A 61 6.17 -5.99 -4.04
C ALA A 61 7.25 -6.97 -4.47
N GLU A 62 8.48 -6.62 -4.16
CA GLU A 62 9.60 -7.48 -4.52
C GLU A 62 9.61 -8.71 -3.66
N GLU A 63 10.18 -9.79 -4.19
CA GLU A 63 10.28 -11.02 -3.46
C GLU A 63 11.03 -10.80 -2.16
N GLY A 64 10.54 -11.36 -1.09
CA GLY A 64 11.16 -11.20 0.21
C GLY A 64 10.66 -10.00 0.99
N SER A 65 9.81 -9.18 0.39
CA SER A 65 9.25 -8.04 1.09
C SER A 65 8.31 -8.50 2.20
N LEU A 66 8.20 -7.70 3.23
CA LEU A 66 7.17 -7.91 4.23
C LEU A 66 5.82 -7.66 3.61
N GLU A 67 4.82 -8.36 4.08
CA GLU A 67 3.47 -8.13 3.61
C GLU A 67 2.88 -6.93 4.34
N LEU A 68 2.15 -6.12 3.59
CA LEU A 68 1.65 -4.86 4.09
C LEU A 68 0.19 -4.70 3.69
N ILE A 69 -0.62 -4.19 4.58
CA ILE A 69 -2.00 -3.86 4.26
C ILE A 69 -2.19 -2.38 4.55
N ILE A 70 -2.74 -1.67 3.57
CA ILE A 70 -3.08 -0.27 3.73
C ILE A 70 -4.59 -0.19 3.70
N SER A 71 -5.19 0.37 4.71
CA SER A 71 -6.65 0.38 4.76
C SER A 71 -7.14 1.73 5.26
N LEU A 72 -8.34 2.06 4.82
CA LEU A 72 -9.04 3.22 5.34
C LEU A 72 -9.84 2.75 6.55
N GLN A 73 -9.61 3.37 7.67
CA GLN A 73 -10.40 3.01 8.85
C GLN A 73 -11.77 3.62 8.73
N PRO A 74 -12.81 2.88 9.04
CA PRO A 74 -14.15 3.45 9.01
C PRO A 74 -14.19 4.66 9.93
N GLY A 75 -14.86 5.62 9.52
CA GLY A 75 -14.84 6.86 10.15
C GLY A 75 -15.46 6.90 11.45
N VAL A 76 -14.79 6.95 12.42
CA VAL A 76 -15.22 7.14 13.58
C VAL A 76 -14.91 8.48 13.82
N VAL A 77 -15.84 9.20 13.89
CA VAL A 77 -15.61 10.37 14.07
C VAL A 77 -15.32 10.71 15.30
N SER A 78 -14.58 11.00 15.71
CA SER A 78 -14.36 11.37 16.83
C SER A 78 -14.00 12.50 16.97
N GLU A 79 -14.00 12.82 17.07
CA GLU A 79 -13.55 13.85 17.25
C GLU A 79 -13.63 14.41 16.96
#